data_b5b80efe73a0e3a8c9e14fdbb3e58ef1
#
_entry.id   b5b80efe73a0e3a8c9e14fdbb3e58ef1
#
_cell.length_a   1.000
_cell.length_b   1.000
_cell.length_c   1.000
_cell.angle_alpha   90.00
_cell.angle_beta   90.00
_cell.angle_gamma   90.00
#
_symmetry.space_group_name_H-M   'P 1'
#
loop_
_entity.id
_entity.type
_entity.pdbx_description
1 polymer ?
#
loop_
_entity_poly.entity_id
_entity_poly.type
_entity_poly.pdbx_seq_one_letter_code
_entity_poly.pdbx_strand_id
1 'polypeptide(L)'
;PAFTAENTANDPDAAKAVYVADVVLDKPGPWNVVALVRDNKGEYSAARVAGVKAYADDPVPDKGDKAPRVHTPTLDDVPDVSEIDTRVPPSTMHDEDLADVLGKKPVVLLFATPALCQTRVCGPVVDVAEQVKRDMPGPAYIHMEIYEDNIPDPKKLRDQVRAYKLPTEPWLFVIDCKGVIDTRIEGAFSVSELTAAVERAQKGC
;
A
#
# COMPACT_ATOMS: atom_id res chain seq x y z
N PRO A 1 -0.09 -12.17 -14.22
CA PRO A 1 -0.68 -10.87 -14.55
C PRO A 1 0.39 -9.79 -14.52
N ALA A 2 0.39 -8.93 -15.54
CA ALA A 2 1.35 -7.84 -15.62
C ALA A 2 0.89 -6.70 -14.71
N PHE A 3 1.82 -6.13 -13.97
CA PHE A 3 1.63 -4.89 -13.27
C PHE A 3 1.77 -3.76 -14.29
N THR A 4 0.69 -3.07 -14.62
CA THR A 4 0.70 -1.90 -15.50
C THR A 4 -0.27 -0.87 -14.96
N ALA A 5 0.25 0.21 -14.38
CA ALA A 5 -0.49 1.45 -14.25
C ALA A 5 -0.21 2.31 -15.49
N GLU A 6 -1.18 3.07 -15.95
CA GLU A 6 -1.07 3.88 -17.18
C GLU A 6 0.16 4.80 -17.20
N ASN A 7 0.50 5.38 -16.03
CA ASN A 7 1.63 6.31 -15.91
C ASN A 7 3.00 5.65 -15.89
N THR A 8 3.07 4.34 -15.66
CA THR A 8 4.32 3.57 -15.68
C THR A 8 4.66 3.00 -17.05
N ALA A 9 3.80 3.19 -18.06
CA ALA A 9 3.98 2.65 -19.41
C ALA A 9 5.26 3.15 -20.10
N ASN A 10 5.82 4.27 -19.67
CA ASN A 10 7.05 4.85 -20.21
C ASN A 10 8.31 4.51 -19.38
N ASP A 11 8.17 3.82 -18.25
CA ASP A 11 9.29 3.37 -17.42
C ASP A 11 9.58 1.90 -17.72
N PRO A 12 10.76 1.56 -18.27
CA PRO A 12 11.14 0.17 -18.53
C PRO A 12 11.14 -0.71 -17.27
N ASP A 13 11.37 -0.12 -16.11
CA ASP A 13 11.34 -0.84 -14.83
C ASP A 13 9.92 -1.06 -14.31
N ALA A 14 8.96 -0.23 -14.69
CA ALA A 14 7.54 -0.38 -14.34
C ALA A 14 6.82 -1.46 -15.18
N ALA A 15 7.38 -1.86 -16.31
CA ALA A 15 6.86 -2.97 -17.12
C ALA A 15 7.09 -4.35 -16.48
N LYS A 16 7.71 -4.42 -15.30
CA LYS A 16 7.94 -5.68 -14.59
C LYS A 16 6.61 -6.21 -14.05
N ALA A 17 6.34 -7.48 -14.34
CA ALA A 17 5.16 -8.17 -13.83
C ALA A 17 5.29 -8.43 -12.33
N VAL A 18 4.20 -8.22 -11.59
CA VAL A 18 4.05 -8.69 -10.21
C VAL A 18 3.41 -10.08 -10.26
N TYR A 19 4.10 -11.06 -9.71
CA TYR A 19 3.58 -12.42 -9.55
C TYR A 19 3.08 -12.58 -8.13
N VAL A 20 1.86 -13.08 -7.98
CA VAL A 20 1.22 -13.31 -6.69
C VAL A 20 0.89 -14.78 -6.55
N ALA A 21 1.16 -15.33 -5.37
CA ALA A 21 0.77 -16.68 -4.99
C ALA A 21 0.37 -16.69 -3.52
N ASP A 22 -0.78 -17.31 -3.23
CA ASP A 22 -1.21 -17.53 -1.86
C ASP A 22 -0.49 -18.75 -1.28
N VAL A 23 0.17 -18.54 -0.15
CA VAL A 23 0.86 -19.60 0.58
C VAL A 23 0.43 -19.60 2.05
N VAL A 24 0.29 -20.78 2.63
CA VAL A 24 -0.01 -20.94 4.05
C VAL A 24 1.30 -21.19 4.80
N LEU A 25 1.61 -20.32 5.76
CA LEU A 25 2.72 -20.49 6.68
C LEU A 25 2.16 -21.01 8.01
N ASP A 26 2.32 -22.32 8.26
CA ASP A 26 1.66 -23.04 9.35
C ASP A 26 2.33 -22.87 10.73
N LYS A 27 3.49 -22.22 10.80
CA LYS A 27 4.27 -22.01 12.03
C LYS A 27 4.86 -20.61 12.11
N PRO A 28 4.86 -19.95 13.26
CA PRO A 28 5.62 -18.73 13.47
C PRO A 28 7.14 -18.98 13.30
N GLY A 29 7.83 -17.96 12.83
CA GLY A 29 9.28 -17.97 12.65
C GLY A 29 9.71 -17.58 11.23
N PRO A 30 11.03 -17.63 10.96
CA PRO A 30 11.57 -17.34 9.65
C PRO A 30 11.31 -18.50 8.67
N TRP A 31 10.97 -18.16 7.44
CA TRP A 31 10.71 -19.10 6.35
C TRP A 31 11.71 -18.91 5.22
N ASN A 32 12.15 -20.01 4.62
CA ASN A 32 12.89 -19.98 3.38
C ASN A 32 11.91 -20.26 2.23
N VAL A 33 11.56 -19.20 1.49
CA VAL A 33 10.66 -19.29 0.35
C VAL A 33 11.45 -19.16 -0.93
N VAL A 34 11.21 -20.06 -1.89
CA VAL A 34 11.78 -20.03 -3.23
C VAL A 34 10.65 -19.94 -4.23
N ALA A 35 10.66 -18.87 -5.03
CA ALA A 35 9.74 -18.71 -6.14
C ALA A 35 10.33 -19.39 -7.39
N LEU A 36 9.52 -20.23 -8.05
CA LEU A 36 9.84 -20.79 -9.37
C LEU A 36 8.98 -20.09 -10.41
N VAL A 37 9.63 -19.40 -11.34
CA VAL A 37 8.96 -18.70 -12.44
C VAL A 37 9.25 -19.44 -13.72
N ARG A 38 8.19 -19.75 -14.48
CA ARG A 38 8.30 -20.35 -15.81
C ARG A 38 8.14 -19.27 -16.87
N ASP A 39 9.09 -19.19 -17.78
CA ASP A 39 9.03 -18.25 -18.90
C ASP A 39 8.17 -18.76 -20.07
N ASN A 40 8.02 -17.92 -21.12
CA ASN A 40 7.26 -18.26 -22.32
C ASN A 40 7.90 -19.38 -23.17
N LYS A 41 9.15 -19.73 -22.91
CA LYS A 41 9.86 -20.86 -23.57
C LYS A 41 9.72 -22.15 -22.77
N GLY A 42 9.11 -22.08 -21.59
CA GLY A 42 8.95 -23.23 -20.70
C GLY A 42 10.13 -23.46 -19.76
N GLU A 43 11.11 -22.57 -19.73
CA GLU A 43 12.26 -22.66 -18.83
C GLU A 43 11.91 -22.14 -17.44
N TYR A 44 12.52 -22.76 -16.41
CA TYR A 44 12.29 -22.37 -15.02
C TYR A 44 13.47 -21.56 -14.49
N SER A 45 13.16 -20.45 -13.84
CA SER A 45 14.09 -19.67 -13.04
C SER A 45 13.68 -19.76 -11.58
N ALA A 46 14.66 -19.89 -10.66
CA ALA A 46 14.43 -19.90 -9.23
C ALA A 46 14.95 -18.60 -8.61
N ALA A 47 14.12 -17.98 -7.76
CA ALA A 47 14.51 -16.82 -6.99
C ALA A 47 14.19 -17.03 -5.51
N ARG A 48 15.11 -16.69 -4.63
CA ARG A 48 14.85 -16.70 -3.18
C ARG A 48 14.04 -15.47 -2.82
N VAL A 49 12.92 -15.66 -2.15
CA VAL A 49 12.17 -14.58 -1.52
C VAL A 49 12.78 -14.31 -0.15
N ALA A 50 13.39 -13.14 0.03
CA ALA A 50 14.07 -12.78 1.25
C ALA A 50 13.10 -12.21 2.30
N GLY A 51 13.44 -12.37 3.58
CA GLY A 51 12.75 -11.69 4.68
C GLY A 51 11.38 -12.26 5.06
N VAL A 52 11.00 -13.44 4.56
CA VAL A 52 9.71 -14.04 4.91
C VAL A 52 9.74 -14.52 6.36
N LYS A 53 8.84 -13.97 7.19
CA LYS A 53 8.68 -14.34 8.59
C LYS A 53 7.20 -14.36 8.95
N ALA A 54 6.74 -15.48 9.52
CA ALA A 54 5.42 -15.55 10.12
C ALA A 54 5.50 -15.17 11.61
N TYR A 55 4.58 -14.34 12.06
CA TYR A 55 4.46 -13.92 13.45
C TYR A 55 3.34 -14.70 14.13
N ALA A 56 3.53 -15.05 15.41
CA ALA A 56 2.45 -15.60 16.23
C ALA A 56 1.44 -14.53 16.61
N ASP A 57 1.93 -13.30 16.77
CA ASP A 57 1.15 -12.09 17.06
C ASP A 57 1.79 -10.96 16.26
N ASP A 58 1.15 -10.56 15.17
CA ASP A 58 1.67 -9.48 14.31
C ASP A 58 1.23 -8.14 14.89
N PRO A 59 2.16 -7.22 15.20
CA PRO A 59 1.82 -5.90 15.72
C PRO A 59 1.10 -5.00 14.71
N VAL A 60 1.28 -5.25 13.40
CA VAL A 60 0.61 -4.49 12.33
C VAL A 60 -0.86 -4.91 12.26
N PRO A 61 -1.82 -3.96 12.25
CA PRO A 61 -3.23 -4.29 12.14
C PRO A 61 -3.52 -5.17 10.91
N ASP A 62 -4.33 -6.20 11.10
CA ASP A 62 -4.59 -7.20 10.06
C ASP A 62 -6.07 -7.23 9.66
N LYS A 63 -6.36 -8.05 8.65
CA LYS A 63 -7.72 -8.30 8.19
C LYS A 63 -8.63 -8.74 9.33
N GLY A 64 -9.75 -8.03 9.48
CA GLY A 64 -10.71 -8.24 10.55
C GLY A 64 -10.53 -7.32 11.76
N ASP A 65 -9.37 -6.68 11.90
CA ASP A 65 -9.12 -5.70 12.94
C ASP A 65 -9.82 -4.37 12.66
N LYS A 66 -10.08 -3.60 13.71
CA LYS A 66 -10.44 -2.19 13.57
C LYS A 66 -9.23 -1.38 13.17
N ALA A 67 -9.35 -0.62 12.09
CA ALA A 67 -8.29 0.28 11.65
C ALA A 67 -8.05 1.37 12.72
N PRO A 68 -6.78 1.68 13.05
CA PRO A 68 -6.45 2.80 13.91
C PRO A 68 -7.02 4.11 13.37
N ARG A 69 -7.78 4.83 14.21
CA ARG A 69 -8.31 6.16 13.86
C ARG A 69 -7.23 7.20 14.16
N VAL A 70 -6.65 7.74 13.11
CA VAL A 70 -5.61 8.76 13.19
C VAL A 70 -5.94 9.89 12.22
N HIS A 71 -5.53 11.11 12.56
CA HIS A 71 -5.57 12.25 11.65
C HIS A 71 -4.56 12.03 10.51
N THR A 72 -4.98 12.21 9.27
CA THR A 72 -4.10 12.22 8.08
C THR A 72 -4.15 13.61 7.45
N PRO A 73 -2.99 14.27 7.21
CA PRO A 73 -2.98 15.62 6.70
C PRO A 73 -3.62 15.70 5.31
N THR A 74 -4.37 16.76 5.11
CA THR A 74 -5.06 17.11 3.87
C THR A 74 -4.46 18.35 3.22
N LEU A 75 -4.94 18.71 2.03
CA LEU A 75 -4.53 19.96 1.35
C LEU A 75 -4.88 21.22 2.17
N ASP A 76 -5.87 21.15 3.06
CA ASP A 76 -6.26 22.25 3.93
C ASP A 76 -5.33 22.45 5.13
N ASP A 77 -4.52 21.44 5.47
CA ASP A 77 -3.63 21.45 6.62
C ASP A 77 -2.23 22.04 6.31
N VAL A 78 -1.89 22.19 5.03
CA VAL A 78 -0.55 22.59 4.59
C VAL A 78 -0.59 23.72 3.57
N PRO A 79 0.35 24.66 3.60
CA PRO A 79 0.45 25.72 2.59
C PRO A 79 0.92 25.20 1.23
N ASP A 80 1.67 24.08 1.20
CA ASP A 80 2.19 23.45 -0.01
C ASP A 80 2.08 21.92 0.09
N VAL A 81 1.51 21.30 -0.94
CA VAL A 81 1.32 19.85 -1.00
C VAL A 81 2.63 19.06 -0.89
N SER A 82 3.76 19.66 -1.26
CA SER A 82 5.08 19.02 -1.13
C SER A 82 5.49 18.72 0.32
N GLU A 83 4.81 19.32 1.31
CA GLU A 83 5.02 18.99 2.72
C GLU A 83 4.42 17.64 3.12
N ILE A 84 3.44 17.16 2.37
CA ILE A 84 2.71 15.91 2.63
C ILE A 84 2.77 14.90 1.49
N ASP A 85 3.42 15.23 0.38
CA ASP A 85 3.59 14.35 -0.77
C ASP A 85 4.91 14.61 -1.49
N THR A 86 5.77 13.62 -1.55
CA THR A 86 7.07 13.68 -2.24
C THR A 86 7.00 13.26 -3.72
N ARG A 87 5.83 12.82 -4.19
CA ARG A 87 5.63 12.44 -5.60
C ARG A 87 5.61 13.65 -6.53
N VAL A 88 6.11 13.50 -7.73
CA VAL A 88 6.07 14.54 -8.77
C VAL A 88 5.44 13.97 -10.05
N PRO A 89 4.28 14.47 -10.50
CA PRO A 89 3.39 15.42 -9.80
C PRO A 89 2.78 14.80 -8.54
N PRO A 90 2.33 15.62 -7.56
CA PRO A 90 1.70 15.09 -6.35
C PRO A 90 0.49 14.21 -6.64
N SER A 91 0.20 13.29 -5.76
CA SER A 91 -1.01 12.47 -5.85
C SER A 91 -2.26 13.31 -5.55
N THR A 92 -3.41 12.83 -6.00
CA THR A 92 -4.70 13.46 -5.72
C THR A 92 -5.35 12.93 -4.44
N MET A 93 -4.61 12.15 -3.63
CA MET A 93 -5.17 11.40 -2.49
C MET A 93 -4.95 12.11 -1.15
N HIS A 94 -5.21 13.43 -1.10
CA HIS A 94 -5.07 14.28 0.09
C HIS A 94 -6.32 15.13 0.36
N ASP A 95 -7.48 14.72 -0.19
CA ASP A 95 -8.72 15.47 -0.04
C ASP A 95 -9.47 15.17 1.27
N GLU A 96 -9.16 14.06 1.92
CA GLU A 96 -9.93 13.55 3.06
C GLU A 96 -9.04 13.08 4.20
N ASP A 97 -9.47 13.38 5.44
CA ASP A 97 -8.83 12.89 6.65
C ASP A 97 -9.40 11.53 7.05
N LEU A 98 -8.52 10.55 7.33
CA LEU A 98 -8.91 9.25 7.82
C LEU A 98 -9.77 9.34 9.09
N ALA A 99 -9.42 10.23 10.02
CA ALA A 99 -10.18 10.39 11.26
C ALA A 99 -11.64 10.77 11.00
N ASP A 100 -11.90 11.51 9.93
CA ASP A 100 -13.25 11.97 9.59
C ASP A 100 -14.06 10.91 8.81
N VAL A 101 -13.42 10.15 7.91
CA VAL A 101 -14.13 9.24 7.01
C VAL A 101 -14.21 7.81 7.53
N LEU A 102 -13.34 7.41 8.46
CA LEU A 102 -13.29 6.06 9.01
C LEU A 102 -14.62 5.67 9.69
N GLY A 103 -15.18 4.55 9.24
CA GLY A 103 -16.46 4.06 9.73
C GLY A 103 -17.68 4.74 9.10
N LYS A 104 -17.50 5.55 8.04
CA LYS A 104 -18.57 6.21 7.28
C LYS A 104 -18.66 5.74 5.84
N LYS A 105 -17.52 5.42 5.23
CA LYS A 105 -17.37 4.90 3.87
C LYS A 105 -16.13 4.02 3.76
N PRO A 106 -15.97 3.23 2.69
CA PRO A 106 -14.73 2.49 2.45
C PRO A 106 -13.55 3.44 2.29
N VAL A 107 -12.36 2.99 2.74
CA VAL A 107 -11.11 3.76 2.66
C VAL A 107 -10.03 2.90 2.03
N VAL A 108 -9.27 3.50 1.13
CA VAL A 108 -7.98 3.01 0.64
C VAL A 108 -6.90 3.89 1.26
N LEU A 109 -6.14 3.35 2.21
CA LEU A 109 -5.07 4.06 2.91
C LEU A 109 -3.72 3.49 2.46
N LEU A 110 -2.93 4.30 1.79
CA LEU A 110 -1.62 3.94 1.27
C LEU A 110 -0.52 4.70 2.02
N PHE A 111 0.38 3.96 2.65
CA PHE A 111 1.63 4.49 3.21
C PHE A 111 2.77 4.27 2.23
N ALA A 112 3.30 5.35 1.67
CA ALA A 112 4.40 5.30 0.71
C ALA A 112 5.16 6.62 0.69
N THR A 113 6.47 6.57 0.43
CA THR A 113 7.32 7.75 0.25
C THR A 113 8.01 7.71 -1.12
N PRO A 114 7.38 8.19 -2.20
CA PRO A 114 7.87 8.02 -3.56
C PRO A 114 9.30 8.51 -3.81
N ALA A 115 9.67 9.68 -3.30
CA ALA A 115 11.01 10.24 -3.54
C ALA A 115 12.12 9.62 -2.67
N LEU A 116 11.78 8.99 -1.54
CA LEU A 116 12.75 8.53 -0.54
C LEU A 116 12.79 7.01 -0.39
N CYS A 117 11.93 6.31 -1.13
CA CYS A 117 11.78 4.86 -1.08
C CYS A 117 13.02 4.12 -1.63
N GLN A 118 13.63 3.30 -0.80
CA GLN A 118 14.83 2.53 -1.17
C GLN A 118 14.53 1.38 -2.15
N THR A 119 13.30 0.88 -2.18
CA THR A 119 12.90 -0.29 -2.96
C THR A 119 12.39 0.05 -4.36
N ARG A 120 12.23 1.33 -4.70
CA ARG A 120 11.67 1.83 -5.98
C ARG A 120 10.23 1.37 -6.29
N VAL A 121 9.51 0.79 -5.34
CA VAL A 121 8.12 0.36 -5.54
C VAL A 121 7.10 1.40 -5.08
N CYS A 122 7.48 2.37 -4.25
CA CYS A 122 6.55 3.34 -3.69
C CYS A 122 5.91 4.25 -4.75
N GLY A 123 6.67 4.73 -5.73
CA GLY A 123 6.11 5.47 -6.87
C GLY A 123 5.06 4.65 -7.64
N PRO A 124 5.43 3.47 -8.16
CA PRO A 124 4.49 2.60 -8.87
C PRO A 124 3.22 2.23 -8.10
N VAL A 125 3.26 2.02 -6.79
CA VAL A 125 2.04 1.70 -6.03
C VAL A 125 1.13 2.92 -5.84
N VAL A 126 1.69 4.13 -5.77
CA VAL A 126 0.89 5.36 -5.79
C VAL A 126 0.20 5.50 -7.15
N ASP A 127 0.88 5.23 -8.28
CA ASP A 127 0.28 5.25 -9.61
C ASP A 127 -0.86 4.25 -9.76
N VAL A 128 -0.72 3.05 -9.19
CA VAL A 128 -1.79 2.05 -9.14
C VAL A 128 -2.99 2.56 -8.35
N ALA A 129 -2.75 3.15 -7.17
CA ALA A 129 -3.83 3.68 -6.35
C ALA A 129 -4.56 4.84 -7.03
N GLU A 130 -3.83 5.73 -7.71
CA GLU A 130 -4.38 6.81 -8.55
C GLU A 130 -5.24 6.27 -9.69
N GLN A 131 -4.80 5.22 -10.37
CA GLN A 131 -5.59 4.60 -11.42
C GLN A 131 -6.89 4.02 -10.86
N VAL A 132 -6.82 3.25 -9.76
CA VAL A 132 -8.01 2.65 -9.15
C VAL A 132 -8.94 3.74 -8.60
N LYS A 133 -8.43 4.84 -8.04
CA LYS A 133 -9.25 6.00 -7.64
C LYS A 133 -10.08 6.55 -8.79
N ARG A 134 -9.47 6.68 -9.99
CA ARG A 134 -10.21 7.14 -11.19
C ARG A 134 -11.28 6.16 -11.64
N ASP A 135 -10.93 4.87 -11.63
CA ASP A 135 -11.80 3.81 -12.16
C ASP A 135 -12.93 3.44 -11.18
N MET A 136 -12.71 3.65 -9.89
CA MET A 136 -13.63 3.30 -8.80
C MET A 136 -13.82 4.47 -7.83
N PRO A 137 -14.43 5.58 -8.24
CA PRO A 137 -14.73 6.70 -7.34
C PRO A 137 -15.77 6.27 -6.30
N GLY A 138 -15.63 6.78 -5.07
CA GLY A 138 -16.57 6.52 -3.98
C GLY A 138 -15.91 6.22 -2.64
N PRO A 139 -14.92 5.30 -2.53
CA PRO A 139 -14.06 5.24 -1.37
C PRO A 139 -13.29 6.53 -1.12
N ALA A 140 -12.88 6.77 0.12
CA ALA A 140 -11.82 7.73 0.40
C ALA A 140 -10.48 7.10 -0.01
N TYR A 141 -9.67 7.84 -0.78
CA TYR A 141 -8.31 7.43 -1.11
C TYR A 141 -7.35 8.38 -0.41
N ILE A 142 -6.47 7.83 0.42
CA ILE A 142 -5.57 8.61 1.28
C ILE A 142 -4.14 8.12 1.06
N HIS A 143 -3.27 9.03 0.65
CA HIS A 143 -1.83 8.80 0.56
C HIS A 143 -1.15 9.43 1.78
N MET A 144 -0.31 8.64 2.44
CA MET A 144 0.37 9.02 3.67
C MET A 144 1.88 8.81 3.52
N GLU A 145 2.64 9.90 3.61
CA GLU A 145 4.10 9.85 3.67
C GLU A 145 4.60 9.23 4.99
N ILE A 146 5.80 8.68 4.97
CA ILE A 146 6.36 7.91 6.09
C ILE A 146 7.08 8.83 7.10
N TYR A 147 7.85 9.81 6.60
CA TYR A 147 8.78 10.60 7.42
C TYR A 147 8.22 11.99 7.74
N GLU A 148 8.45 12.47 8.97
CA GLU A 148 8.22 13.85 9.36
C GLU A 148 9.10 14.78 8.50
N ASP A 149 8.54 15.89 8.05
CA ASP A 149 9.22 16.91 7.23
C ASP A 149 9.85 16.33 5.94
N ASN A 150 9.40 15.14 5.51
CA ASN A 150 9.98 14.40 4.38
C ASN A 150 11.50 14.19 4.51
N ILE A 151 12.00 14.02 5.74
CA ILE A 151 13.40 13.72 6.05
C ILE A 151 13.54 12.23 6.35
N PRO A 152 14.33 11.46 5.59
CA PRO A 152 14.44 9.99 5.74
C PRO A 152 15.27 9.61 6.98
N ASP A 153 14.72 9.86 8.15
CA ASP A 153 15.28 9.48 9.44
C ASP A 153 14.34 8.45 10.11
N PRO A 154 14.78 7.21 10.38
CA PRO A 154 13.98 6.20 11.05
C PRO A 154 13.45 6.60 12.44
N LYS A 155 14.03 7.65 13.05
CA LYS A 155 13.58 8.22 14.33
C LYS A 155 12.46 9.25 14.14
N LYS A 156 12.28 9.75 12.92
CA LYS A 156 11.30 10.79 12.56
C LYS A 156 10.18 10.19 11.70
N LEU A 157 9.57 9.13 12.16
CA LEU A 157 8.39 8.58 11.52
C LEU A 157 7.16 9.40 11.91
N ARG A 158 6.25 9.61 10.98
CA ARG A 158 4.96 10.24 11.24
C ARG A 158 4.14 9.42 12.24
N ASP A 159 3.32 10.08 13.05
CA ASP A 159 2.51 9.42 14.09
C ASP A 159 1.56 8.37 13.53
N GLN A 160 1.09 8.54 12.30
CA GLN A 160 0.25 7.58 11.58
C GLN A 160 0.99 6.26 11.33
N VAL A 161 2.26 6.33 10.95
CA VAL A 161 3.13 5.14 10.75
C VAL A 161 3.34 4.41 12.08
N ARG A 162 3.54 5.16 13.17
CA ARG A 162 3.66 4.60 14.52
C ARG A 162 2.37 3.95 15.00
N ALA A 163 1.20 4.59 14.73
CA ALA A 163 -0.10 4.06 15.13
C ALA A 163 -0.43 2.74 14.43
N TYR A 164 -0.05 2.61 13.15
CA TYR A 164 -0.18 1.36 12.38
C TYR A 164 0.97 0.38 12.64
N LYS A 165 2.01 0.78 13.42
CA LYS A 165 3.18 -0.03 13.78
C LYS A 165 3.94 -0.59 12.57
N LEU A 166 4.03 0.19 11.50
CA LEU A 166 4.62 -0.25 10.24
C LEU A 166 6.15 -0.38 10.35
N PRO A 167 6.72 -1.57 10.06
CA PRO A 167 8.17 -1.79 10.12
C PRO A 167 8.90 -1.43 8.82
N THR A 168 8.17 -1.30 7.72
CA THR A 168 8.67 -1.11 6.35
C THR A 168 7.76 -0.16 5.57
N GLU A 169 8.03 0.05 4.28
CA GLU A 169 7.18 0.71 3.29
C GLU A 169 7.32 0.04 1.91
N PRO A 170 6.33 0.13 1.03
CA PRO A 170 4.99 0.68 1.25
C PRO A 170 4.02 -0.31 1.91
N TRP A 171 2.93 0.22 2.51
CA TRP A 171 1.80 -0.55 3.03
C TRP A 171 0.49 -0.01 2.49
N LEU A 172 -0.42 -0.92 2.17
CA LEU A 172 -1.79 -0.62 1.75
C LEU A 172 -2.78 -1.26 2.71
N PHE A 173 -3.79 -0.49 3.12
CA PHE A 173 -4.96 -0.97 3.85
C PHE A 173 -6.22 -0.60 3.08
N VAL A 174 -7.08 -1.59 2.81
CA VAL A 174 -8.44 -1.34 2.33
C VAL A 174 -9.38 -1.63 3.49
N ILE A 175 -10.18 -0.63 3.85
CA ILE A 175 -11.00 -0.61 5.08
C ILE A 175 -12.46 -0.46 4.66
N ASP A 176 -13.35 -1.24 5.26
CA ASP A 176 -14.78 -1.16 4.98
C ASP A 176 -15.46 0.06 5.64
N CYS A 177 -16.74 0.30 5.32
CA CYS A 177 -17.52 1.40 5.88
C CYS A 177 -17.83 1.27 7.38
N LYS A 178 -17.44 0.16 8.02
CA LYS A 178 -17.53 -0.04 9.47
C LYS A 178 -16.19 0.20 10.16
N GLY A 179 -15.16 0.57 9.41
CA GLY A 179 -13.81 0.79 9.90
C GLY A 179 -13.04 -0.50 10.21
N VAL A 180 -13.41 -1.61 9.55
CA VAL A 180 -12.72 -2.90 9.65
C VAL A 180 -11.81 -3.09 8.44
N ILE A 181 -10.60 -3.54 8.66
CA ILE A 181 -9.63 -3.84 7.59
C ILE A 181 -10.12 -5.08 6.82
N ASP A 182 -10.40 -4.93 5.52
CA ASP A 182 -10.68 -6.05 4.61
C ASP A 182 -9.39 -6.63 4.04
N THR A 183 -8.44 -5.77 3.71
CA THR A 183 -7.21 -6.15 3.03
C THR A 183 -6.04 -5.35 3.55
N ARG A 184 -4.92 -6.03 3.77
CA ARG A 184 -3.61 -5.47 4.11
C ARG A 184 -2.59 -6.01 3.11
N ILE A 185 -1.78 -5.14 2.52
CA ILE A 185 -0.69 -5.52 1.60
C ILE A 185 0.58 -4.79 2.00
N GLU A 186 1.68 -5.53 2.12
CA GLU A 186 3.03 -5.00 2.22
C GLU A 186 3.72 -5.07 0.85
N GLY A 187 4.36 -3.99 0.42
CA GLY A 187 5.10 -3.95 -0.83
C GLY A 187 4.24 -3.67 -2.07
N ALA A 188 4.62 -4.26 -3.20
CA ALA A 188 3.98 -4.00 -4.48
C ALA A 188 2.64 -4.74 -4.63
N PHE A 189 1.69 -4.09 -5.29
CA PHE A 189 0.39 -4.66 -5.65
C PHE A 189 -0.02 -4.22 -7.06
N SER A 190 -0.92 -4.97 -7.67
CA SER A 190 -1.44 -4.69 -9.00
C SER A 190 -2.77 -3.93 -8.96
N VAL A 191 -3.14 -3.31 -10.10
CA VAL A 191 -4.48 -2.69 -10.27
C VAL A 191 -5.58 -3.70 -9.96
N SER A 192 -5.47 -4.94 -10.48
CA SER A 192 -6.48 -5.98 -10.25
C SER A 192 -6.63 -6.39 -8.79
N GLU A 193 -5.53 -6.45 -8.03
CA GLU A 193 -5.58 -6.77 -6.60
C GLU A 193 -6.26 -5.66 -5.81
N LEU A 194 -5.89 -4.40 -6.05
CA LEU A 194 -6.51 -3.27 -5.37
C LEU A 194 -7.98 -3.14 -5.76
N THR A 195 -8.33 -3.27 -7.05
CA THR A 195 -9.72 -3.26 -7.52
C THR A 195 -10.56 -4.31 -6.79
N ALA A 196 -10.08 -5.56 -6.74
CA ALA A 196 -10.79 -6.63 -6.05
C ALA A 196 -10.95 -6.38 -4.54
N ALA A 197 -9.95 -5.78 -3.90
CA ALA A 197 -10.02 -5.40 -2.49
C ALA A 197 -11.06 -4.30 -2.24
N VAL A 198 -11.07 -3.26 -3.08
CA VAL A 198 -12.05 -2.17 -3.01
C VAL A 198 -13.47 -2.69 -3.23
N GLU A 199 -13.69 -3.55 -4.23
CA GLU A 199 -15.00 -4.18 -4.45
C GLU A 199 -15.50 -4.97 -3.23
N ARG A 200 -14.61 -5.70 -2.54
CA ARG A 200 -14.99 -6.43 -1.32
C ARG A 200 -15.37 -5.48 -0.20
N ALA A 201 -14.57 -4.45 0.04
CA ALA A 201 -14.82 -3.47 1.09
C ALA A 201 -16.16 -2.72 0.86
N GLN A 202 -16.49 -2.39 -0.40
CA GLN A 202 -17.76 -1.77 -0.76
C GLN A 202 -18.97 -2.70 -0.55
N LYS A 203 -18.81 -4.01 -0.84
CA LYS A 203 -19.88 -5.01 -0.59
C LYS A 203 -20.11 -5.23 0.91
N GLY A 204 -19.14 -4.98 1.75
CA GLY A 204 -19.24 -5.04 3.22
C GLY A 204 -20.07 -3.91 3.83
N CYS A 205 -20.43 -2.92 3.01
CA CYS A 205 -21.26 -1.78 3.36
C CYS A 205 -22.73 -2.03 3.13
#